data_1e5e28f8482fab587461054c46211164
#
_entry.id   1e5e28f8482fab587461054c46211164
#
_cell.length_a   1.000
_cell.length_b   1.000
_cell.length_c   1.000
_cell.angle_alpha   90.00
_cell.angle_beta   90.00
_cell.angle_gamma   90.00
#
_symmetry.space_group_name_H-M   'P 1'
#
loop_
_entity.id
_entity.type
_entity.pdbx_description
1 polymer ?
#
loop_
_entity_poly.entity_id
_entity_poly.type
_entity_poly.pdbx_seq_one_letter_code
_entity_poly.pdbx_strand_id
1 'polypeptide(L)'
;MYKRQDLIIVEMLDDNNNPVADGQPGEVTITTLGVEAMPLLRFKTGDICIRQSSKCSCGRNSARLSSVIGRRGQMIKFKGTTLYPPALFDILDNIPEVENYLVEVFTNALGTDQVQIKIGCKNQNDAFIKQIKDVFRSKVRVAPDICFVPVELIARQQHPEMSRKPIKFFDLRNN
;
A
#
# COMPACT_ATOMS: atom_id res chain seq x y z
N MET A 1 9.98 8.87 9.38
CA MET A 1 10.06 10.11 8.57
C MET A 1 9.95 11.32 9.49
N TYR A 2 10.80 12.33 9.33
CA TYR A 2 10.75 13.58 10.10
C TYR A 2 9.95 14.62 9.33
N LYS A 3 9.10 15.39 10.01
CA LYS A 3 8.34 16.49 9.45
C LYS A 3 8.78 17.82 10.06
N ARG A 4 8.73 18.88 9.27
CA ARG A 4 9.00 20.26 9.73
C ARG A 4 7.72 20.79 10.39
N GLN A 5 7.67 20.79 11.71
CA GLN A 5 6.50 21.22 12.49
C GLN A 5 6.33 22.75 12.55
N ASP A 6 7.38 23.47 12.21
CA ASP A 6 7.39 24.91 12.05
C ASP A 6 6.72 25.41 10.76
N LEU A 7 6.57 24.51 9.76
CA LEU A 7 6.00 24.84 8.45
C LEU A 7 4.70 24.11 8.14
N ILE A 8 4.37 23.05 8.89
CA ILE A 8 3.24 22.17 8.58
C ILE A 8 2.59 21.68 9.88
N ILE A 9 1.28 21.87 10.01
CA ILE A 9 0.46 21.13 10.97
C ILE A 9 0.09 19.81 10.34
N VAL A 10 0.25 18.71 11.10
CA VAL A 10 -0.13 17.36 10.66
C VAL A 10 -1.15 16.78 11.61
N GLU A 11 -2.30 16.45 11.07
CA GLU A 11 -3.36 15.70 11.72
C GLU A 11 -3.38 14.26 11.19
N MET A 12 -3.79 13.32 12.03
CA MET A 12 -4.04 11.92 11.65
C MET A 12 -5.52 11.66 11.85
N LEU A 13 -6.26 11.41 10.78
CA LEU A 13 -7.71 11.33 10.81
C LEU A 13 -8.22 9.94 10.42
N ASP A 14 -9.33 9.52 11.02
CA ASP A 14 -10.12 8.36 10.62
C ASP A 14 -11.05 8.67 9.43
N ASP A 15 -11.89 7.69 9.05
CA ASP A 15 -12.86 7.83 7.96
C ASP A 15 -13.95 8.88 8.25
N ASN A 16 -14.21 9.17 9.53
CA ASN A 16 -15.19 10.15 9.98
C ASN A 16 -14.58 11.54 10.24
N ASN A 17 -13.32 11.76 9.89
CA ASN A 17 -12.52 12.96 10.13
C ASN A 17 -12.25 13.25 11.62
N ASN A 18 -12.33 12.25 12.49
CA ASN A 18 -11.90 12.36 13.87
C ASN A 18 -10.42 12.07 14.03
N PRO A 19 -9.72 12.74 14.96
CA PRO A 19 -8.35 12.42 15.26
C PRO A 19 -8.18 10.97 15.75
N VAL A 20 -7.19 10.25 15.21
CA VAL A 20 -6.84 8.91 15.70
C VAL A 20 -5.82 8.99 16.83
N ALA A 21 -5.85 8.00 17.73
CA ALA A 21 -4.88 7.88 18.81
C ALA A 21 -3.47 7.58 18.28
N ASP A 22 -2.45 7.97 19.04
CA ASP A 22 -1.05 7.62 18.76
C ASP A 22 -0.89 6.09 18.67
N GLY A 23 -0.11 5.66 17.71
CA GLY A 23 0.10 4.23 17.43
C GLY A 23 -0.98 3.60 16.53
N GLN A 24 -2.06 4.32 16.21
CA GLN A 24 -3.08 3.86 15.28
C GLN A 24 -2.86 4.40 13.87
N PRO A 25 -3.21 3.62 12.83
CA PRO A 25 -3.20 4.11 11.46
C PRO A 25 -4.23 5.21 11.25
N GLY A 26 -3.86 6.25 10.52
CA GLY A 26 -4.75 7.34 10.14
C GLY A 26 -4.32 7.99 8.83
N GLU A 27 -5.26 8.69 8.18
CA GLU A 27 -4.98 9.48 6.99
C GLU A 27 -4.21 10.74 7.35
N VAL A 28 -3.07 10.93 6.71
CA VAL A 28 -2.24 12.13 6.90
C VAL A 28 -2.96 13.32 6.28
N THR A 29 -3.33 14.28 7.13
CA THR A 29 -3.96 15.53 6.73
C THR A 29 -3.03 16.68 7.11
N ILE A 30 -2.77 17.59 6.18
CA ILE A 30 -1.81 18.66 6.36
C ILE A 30 -2.43 20.04 6.21
N THR A 31 -1.95 20.97 7.03
CA THR A 31 -2.14 22.41 6.86
C THR A 31 -0.77 23.06 6.74
N THR A 32 -0.53 23.82 5.68
CA THR A 32 0.72 24.54 5.49
C THR A 32 0.68 25.89 6.20
N LEU A 33 1.82 26.30 6.77
CA LEU A 33 1.97 27.58 7.46
C LEU A 33 2.90 28.48 6.65
N GLY A 34 2.52 29.74 6.43
CA GLY A 34 3.34 30.72 5.72
C GLY A 34 3.55 30.45 4.23
N VAL A 35 2.68 29.64 3.59
CA VAL A 35 2.71 29.39 2.14
C VAL A 35 1.66 30.27 1.47
N GLU A 36 2.09 31.20 0.64
CA GLU A 36 1.20 32.20 0.00
C GLU A 36 0.68 31.73 -1.35
N ALA A 37 1.53 31.09 -2.17
CA ALA A 37 1.18 30.76 -3.56
C ALA A 37 0.14 29.63 -3.66
N MET A 38 0.19 28.64 -2.79
CA MET A 38 -0.76 27.51 -2.74
C MET A 38 -0.92 27.02 -1.31
N PRO A 39 -1.66 27.75 -0.47
CA PRO A 39 -1.92 27.33 0.92
C PRO A 39 -2.80 26.08 0.94
N LEU A 40 -2.40 25.10 1.74
CA LEU A 40 -3.21 23.89 1.99
C LEU A 40 -3.85 24.01 3.38
N LEU A 41 -5.16 23.91 3.45
CA LEU A 41 -5.91 23.88 4.70
C LEU A 41 -6.58 22.52 4.85
N ARG A 42 -6.17 21.74 5.88
CA ARG A 42 -6.64 20.37 6.16
C ARG A 42 -6.69 19.49 4.90
N PHE A 43 -5.64 19.59 4.10
CA PHE A 43 -5.51 18.81 2.86
C PHE A 43 -5.24 17.35 3.18
N LYS A 44 -6.13 16.48 2.74
CA LYS A 44 -6.01 15.03 2.85
C LYS A 44 -5.05 14.50 1.79
N THR A 45 -3.94 13.92 2.21
CA THR A 45 -2.92 13.41 1.27
C THR A 45 -3.32 12.08 0.63
N GLY A 46 -4.28 11.38 1.23
CA GLY A 46 -4.63 10.00 0.87
C GLY A 46 -3.64 8.96 1.41
N ASP A 47 -2.54 9.37 2.02
CA ASP A 47 -1.56 8.44 2.58
C ASP A 47 -1.93 8.04 4.00
N ILE A 48 -1.85 6.75 4.31
CA ILE A 48 -2.07 6.20 5.65
C ILE A 48 -0.73 6.00 6.33
N CYS A 49 -0.57 6.59 7.51
CA CYS A 49 0.61 6.45 8.35
C CYS A 49 0.22 6.16 9.81
N ILE A 50 1.23 5.90 10.66
CA ILE A 50 1.08 5.83 12.11
C ILE A 50 1.88 6.96 12.74
N ARG A 51 1.23 7.73 13.63
CA ARG A 51 1.91 8.74 14.44
C ARG A 51 2.58 8.10 15.64
N GLN A 52 3.80 8.50 15.92
CA GLN A 52 4.60 8.03 17.05
C GLN A 52 5.08 9.25 17.86
N SER A 53 4.57 9.41 19.08
CA SER A 53 4.96 10.49 20.00
C SER A 53 6.04 10.06 21.01
N SER A 54 6.51 8.79 20.96
CA SER A 54 7.59 8.33 21.80
C SER A 54 8.90 9.12 21.55
N LYS A 55 9.69 9.32 22.61
CA LYS A 55 11.00 9.99 22.50
C LYS A 55 11.88 9.27 21.47
N CYS A 56 12.53 10.04 20.63
CA CYS A 56 13.53 9.51 19.70
C CYS A 56 14.87 9.31 20.42
N SER A 57 15.61 8.27 20.07
CA SER A 57 16.97 8.03 20.57
C SER A 57 17.94 9.20 20.29
N CYS A 58 17.64 10.03 19.29
CA CYS A 58 18.42 11.24 18.96
C CYS A 58 18.08 12.46 19.84
N GLY A 59 17.21 12.33 20.86
CA GLY A 59 16.82 13.40 21.78
C GLY A 59 15.71 14.33 21.29
N ARG A 60 15.16 14.13 20.07
CA ARG A 60 14.06 14.97 19.56
C ARG A 60 12.74 14.62 20.25
N ASN A 61 11.98 15.65 20.63
CA ASN A 61 10.65 15.53 21.25
C ASN A 61 9.50 15.64 20.23
N SER A 62 9.79 15.91 18.95
CA SER A 62 8.75 16.03 17.93
C SER A 62 8.18 14.68 17.56
N ALA A 63 6.85 14.60 17.38
CA ALA A 63 6.19 13.40 16.88
C ALA A 63 6.73 13.00 15.50
N ARG A 64 6.78 11.70 15.24
CA ARG A 64 7.25 11.11 13.98
C ARG A 64 6.10 10.44 13.28
N LEU A 65 6.19 10.33 11.95
CA LEU A 65 5.32 9.47 11.16
C LEU A 65 6.10 8.21 10.76
N SER A 66 5.40 7.08 10.70
CA SER A 66 5.92 5.86 10.06
C SER A 66 6.22 6.11 8.58
N SER A 67 6.78 5.12 7.89
CA SER A 67 6.63 5.03 6.44
C SER A 67 5.15 4.97 6.07
N VAL A 68 4.82 5.33 4.82
CA VAL A 68 3.46 5.20 4.30
C VAL A 68 3.10 3.71 4.28
N ILE A 69 2.03 3.34 4.99
CA ILE A 69 1.50 1.97 5.05
C ILE A 69 0.76 1.64 3.75
N GLY A 70 0.05 2.63 3.21
CA GLY A 70 -0.71 2.50 1.98
C GLY A 70 -1.49 3.77 1.67
N ARG A 71 -2.35 3.70 0.66
CA ARG A 71 -3.27 4.79 0.31
C ARG A 71 -4.70 4.42 0.64
N ARG A 72 -5.47 5.39 1.11
CA ARG A 72 -6.86 5.22 1.53
C ARG A 72 -7.73 4.54 0.46
N GLY A 73 -7.61 4.98 -0.80
CA GLY A 73 -8.35 4.42 -1.93
C GLY A 73 -7.89 3.02 -2.37
N GLN A 74 -6.78 2.50 -1.81
CA GLN A 74 -6.19 1.21 -2.19
C GLN A 74 -6.29 0.16 -1.08
N MET A 75 -7.11 0.41 -0.06
CA MET A 75 -7.34 -0.57 1.00
C MET A 75 -8.11 -1.78 0.45
N ILE A 76 -7.63 -2.97 0.77
CA ILE A 76 -8.20 -4.26 0.35
C ILE A 76 -8.69 -4.99 1.59
N LYS A 77 -9.97 -5.39 1.60
CA LYS A 77 -10.56 -6.24 2.65
C LYS A 77 -10.63 -7.68 2.16
N PHE A 78 -9.56 -8.44 2.33
CA PHE A 78 -9.44 -9.79 1.82
C PHE A 78 -9.45 -10.83 2.92
N LYS A 79 -10.44 -11.74 2.91
CA LYS A 79 -10.60 -12.86 3.87
C LYS A 79 -10.49 -12.41 5.33
N GLY A 80 -11.16 -11.29 5.69
CA GLY A 80 -11.15 -10.74 7.05
C GLY A 80 -9.89 -9.98 7.45
N THR A 81 -8.92 -9.83 6.55
CA THR A 81 -7.68 -9.07 6.77
C THR A 81 -7.69 -7.79 5.95
N THR A 82 -7.25 -6.69 6.54
CA THR A 82 -7.02 -5.44 5.81
C THR A 82 -5.59 -5.44 5.26
N LEU A 83 -5.47 -5.28 3.96
CA LEU A 83 -4.22 -5.25 3.22
C LEU A 83 -4.07 -3.94 2.45
N TYR A 84 -2.82 -3.58 2.18
CA TYR A 84 -2.48 -2.50 1.26
C TYR A 84 -1.49 -3.01 0.22
N PRO A 85 -1.56 -2.54 -1.04
CA PRO A 85 -0.67 -2.99 -2.12
C PRO A 85 0.82 -3.00 -1.77
N PRO A 86 1.39 -2.00 -1.06
CA PRO A 86 2.81 -2.03 -0.69
C PRO A 86 3.22 -3.27 0.10
N ALA A 87 2.36 -3.79 0.98
CA ALA A 87 2.66 -5.00 1.74
C ALA A 87 2.73 -6.26 0.84
N LEU A 88 1.92 -6.30 -0.23
CA LEU A 88 1.97 -7.37 -1.22
C LEU A 88 3.22 -7.27 -2.09
N PHE A 89 3.59 -6.05 -2.48
CA PHE A 89 4.82 -5.78 -3.25
C PHE A 89 6.07 -6.17 -2.47
N ASP A 90 6.15 -5.79 -1.18
CA ASP A 90 7.28 -6.14 -0.32
C ASP A 90 7.49 -7.66 -0.23
N ILE A 91 6.41 -8.44 -0.19
CA ILE A 91 6.50 -9.90 -0.22
C ILE A 91 7.07 -10.39 -1.55
N LEU A 92 6.54 -9.90 -2.67
CA LEU A 92 6.90 -10.36 -4.01
C LEU A 92 8.30 -9.93 -4.41
N ASP A 93 8.70 -8.70 -4.09
CA ASP A 93 10.03 -8.16 -4.36
C ASP A 93 11.14 -8.91 -3.58
N ASN A 94 10.79 -9.62 -2.48
CA ASN A 94 11.71 -10.44 -1.71
C ASN A 94 11.74 -11.93 -2.10
N ILE A 95 11.07 -12.34 -3.17
CA ILE A 95 11.14 -13.71 -3.73
C ILE A 95 12.04 -13.68 -4.97
N PRO A 96 13.28 -14.23 -4.91
CA PRO A 96 14.27 -14.07 -5.98
C PRO A 96 13.84 -14.62 -7.34
N GLU A 97 12.98 -15.66 -7.35
CA GLU A 97 12.51 -16.31 -8.56
C GLU A 97 11.40 -15.52 -9.29
N VAL A 98 10.81 -14.52 -8.65
CA VAL A 98 9.80 -13.63 -9.24
C VAL A 98 10.52 -12.53 -10.04
N GLU A 99 10.43 -12.59 -11.35
CA GLU A 99 11.05 -11.58 -12.24
C GLU A 99 10.18 -10.34 -12.39
N ASN A 100 8.86 -10.52 -12.49
CA ASN A 100 7.90 -9.45 -12.59
C ASN A 100 6.52 -9.90 -12.07
N TYR A 101 5.66 -8.98 -11.69
CA TYR A 101 4.34 -9.32 -11.17
C TYR A 101 3.34 -8.17 -11.33
N LEU A 102 2.06 -8.52 -11.24
CA LEU A 102 0.94 -7.58 -11.26
C LEU A 102 -0.11 -8.05 -10.27
N VAL A 103 -0.61 -7.12 -9.48
CA VAL A 103 -1.65 -7.37 -8.47
C VAL A 103 -2.96 -6.78 -8.95
N GLU A 104 -3.97 -7.62 -9.08
CA GLU A 104 -5.33 -7.21 -9.41
C GLU A 104 -6.26 -7.46 -8.23
N VAL A 105 -7.16 -6.51 -8.01
CA VAL A 105 -8.22 -6.62 -7.01
C VAL A 105 -9.57 -6.41 -7.68
N PHE A 106 -10.49 -7.31 -7.43
CA PHE A 106 -11.86 -7.26 -7.97
C PHE A 106 -12.87 -7.69 -6.90
N THR A 107 -14.12 -7.36 -7.11
CA THR A 107 -15.21 -7.79 -6.24
C THR A 107 -15.81 -9.07 -6.79
N ASN A 108 -15.94 -10.11 -5.94
CA ASN A 108 -16.59 -11.35 -6.32
C ASN A 108 -18.12 -11.24 -6.27
N ALA A 109 -18.83 -12.30 -6.69
CA ALA A 109 -20.29 -12.35 -6.69
C ALA A 109 -20.93 -12.17 -5.29
N LEU A 110 -20.15 -12.36 -4.22
CA LEU A 110 -20.60 -12.18 -2.83
C LEU A 110 -20.30 -10.75 -2.30
N GLY A 111 -19.81 -9.84 -3.13
CA GLY A 111 -19.48 -8.46 -2.73
C GLY A 111 -18.21 -8.34 -1.88
N THR A 112 -17.33 -9.37 -1.89
CA THR A 112 -16.06 -9.34 -1.15
C THR A 112 -14.87 -9.16 -2.08
N ASP A 113 -13.82 -8.51 -1.57
CA ASP A 113 -12.59 -8.32 -2.34
C ASP A 113 -11.90 -9.66 -2.62
N GLN A 114 -11.46 -9.83 -3.85
CA GLN A 114 -10.58 -10.91 -4.29
C GLN A 114 -9.27 -10.32 -4.77
N VAL A 115 -8.18 -11.02 -4.46
CA VAL A 115 -6.82 -10.63 -4.87
C VAL A 115 -6.25 -11.71 -5.77
N GLN A 116 -5.91 -11.34 -7.00
CA GLN A 116 -5.19 -12.18 -7.93
C GLN A 116 -3.80 -11.57 -8.20
N ILE A 117 -2.79 -12.41 -8.18
CA ILE A 117 -1.42 -12.02 -8.50
C ILE A 117 -0.98 -12.77 -9.75
N LYS A 118 -0.63 -12.00 -10.79
CA LYS A 118 -0.02 -12.51 -12.00
C LYS A 118 1.50 -12.44 -11.82
N ILE A 119 2.19 -13.55 -12.00
CA ILE A 119 3.62 -13.67 -11.76
C ILE A 119 4.33 -14.09 -13.04
N GLY A 120 5.35 -13.33 -13.40
CA GLY A 120 6.33 -13.67 -14.42
C GLY A 120 7.56 -14.30 -13.78
N CYS A 121 7.85 -15.54 -14.10
CA CYS A 121 9.01 -16.28 -13.62
C CYS A 121 9.38 -17.41 -14.58
N LYS A 122 10.59 -17.95 -14.45
CA LYS A 122 11.06 -19.11 -15.25
C LYS A 122 10.46 -20.42 -14.75
N ASN A 123 10.31 -20.55 -13.44
CA ASN A 123 9.86 -21.79 -12.81
C ASN A 123 8.35 -21.74 -12.57
N GLN A 124 7.57 -22.31 -13.48
CA GLN A 124 6.09 -22.27 -13.47
C GLN A 124 5.53 -23.63 -13.06
N ASN A 125 5.59 -23.96 -11.76
CA ASN A 125 5.04 -25.21 -11.24
C ASN A 125 4.19 -24.98 -9.97
N ASP A 126 3.37 -25.99 -9.63
CA ASP A 126 2.47 -25.94 -8.49
C ASP A 126 3.21 -25.87 -7.15
N ALA A 127 4.41 -26.42 -7.07
CA ALA A 127 5.23 -26.37 -5.87
C ALA A 127 5.66 -24.92 -5.58
N PHE A 128 6.00 -24.15 -6.60
CA PHE A 128 6.33 -22.74 -6.46
C PHE A 128 5.11 -21.89 -6.09
N ILE A 129 3.92 -22.16 -6.67
CA ILE A 129 2.68 -21.52 -6.23
C ILE A 129 2.45 -21.75 -4.74
N LYS A 130 2.62 -23.02 -4.28
CA LYS A 130 2.46 -23.37 -2.87
C LYS A 130 3.45 -22.60 -1.99
N GLN A 131 4.72 -22.55 -2.38
CA GLN A 131 5.77 -21.80 -1.67
C GLN A 131 5.39 -20.32 -1.51
N ILE A 132 4.98 -19.65 -2.60
CA ILE A 132 4.56 -18.25 -2.55
C ILE A 132 3.35 -18.08 -1.63
N LYS A 133 2.32 -18.93 -1.74
CA LYS A 133 1.14 -18.89 -0.87
C LYS A 133 1.50 -19.06 0.61
N ASP A 134 2.49 -19.89 0.93
CA ASP A 134 2.95 -20.10 2.31
C ASP A 134 3.69 -18.87 2.84
N VAL A 135 4.50 -18.19 2.01
CA VAL A 135 5.12 -16.90 2.35
C VAL A 135 4.05 -15.85 2.64
N PHE A 136 3.02 -15.74 1.80
CA PHE A 136 1.89 -14.82 2.04
C PHE A 136 1.16 -15.12 3.33
N ARG A 137 0.85 -16.40 3.63
CA ARG A 137 0.22 -16.79 4.91
C ARG A 137 1.07 -16.40 6.11
N SER A 138 2.37 -16.57 6.03
CA SER A 138 3.28 -16.23 7.14
C SER A 138 3.38 -14.74 7.40
N LYS A 139 3.33 -13.91 6.35
CA LYS A 139 3.53 -12.46 6.43
C LYS A 139 2.23 -11.68 6.66
N VAL A 140 1.17 -12.04 5.93
CA VAL A 140 -0.10 -11.30 5.91
C VAL A 140 -1.32 -12.17 6.28
N ARG A 141 -1.12 -13.40 6.73
CA ARG A 141 -2.12 -14.36 7.21
C ARG A 141 -3.13 -14.84 6.18
N VAL A 142 -3.04 -14.38 4.96
CA VAL A 142 -3.92 -14.76 3.84
C VAL A 142 -3.08 -15.09 2.62
N ALA A 143 -3.62 -15.90 1.71
CA ALA A 143 -2.97 -16.20 0.44
C ALA A 143 -3.88 -15.77 -0.71
N PRO A 144 -3.38 -14.92 -1.62
CA PRO A 144 -4.07 -14.54 -2.85
C PRO A 144 -4.10 -15.70 -3.85
N ASP A 145 -4.91 -15.54 -4.89
CA ASP A 145 -4.84 -16.42 -6.04
C ASP A 145 -3.65 -16.04 -6.92
N ILE A 146 -2.93 -17.07 -7.41
CA ILE A 146 -1.70 -16.86 -8.17
C ILE A 146 -1.86 -17.54 -9.54
N CYS A 147 -1.49 -16.83 -10.59
CA CYS A 147 -1.35 -17.39 -11.92
C CYS A 147 -0.03 -16.96 -12.57
N PHE A 148 0.53 -17.82 -13.40
CA PHE A 148 1.72 -17.51 -14.18
C PHE A 148 1.35 -16.85 -15.49
N VAL A 149 2.08 -15.80 -15.84
CA VAL A 149 1.91 -15.03 -17.08
C VAL A 149 3.29 -14.70 -17.64
N PRO A 150 3.49 -14.72 -18.96
CA PRO A 150 4.76 -14.31 -19.56
C PRO A 150 5.21 -12.92 -19.10
N VAL A 151 6.50 -12.78 -18.76
CA VAL A 151 7.10 -11.55 -18.22
C VAL A 151 6.81 -10.34 -19.13
N GLU A 152 6.88 -10.57 -20.46
CA GLU A 152 6.64 -9.52 -21.47
C GLU A 152 5.21 -8.98 -21.44
N LEU A 153 4.22 -9.85 -21.17
CA LEU A 153 2.82 -9.44 -21.08
C LEU A 153 2.59 -8.61 -19.81
N ILE A 154 3.19 -9.01 -18.69
CA ILE A 154 3.15 -8.21 -17.46
C ILE A 154 3.79 -6.84 -17.70
N ALA A 155 4.97 -6.80 -18.30
CA ALA A 155 5.68 -5.55 -18.59
C ALA A 155 4.85 -4.60 -19.47
N ARG A 156 4.14 -5.11 -20.49
CA ARG A 156 3.23 -4.31 -21.30
C ARG A 156 2.06 -3.74 -20.51
N GLN A 157 1.45 -4.54 -19.62
CA GLN A 157 0.35 -4.09 -18.79
C GLN A 157 0.80 -3.04 -17.76
N GLN A 158 2.03 -3.16 -17.24
CA GLN A 158 2.59 -2.19 -16.29
C GLN A 158 2.89 -0.82 -16.91
N HIS A 159 3.12 -0.76 -18.21
CA HIS A 159 3.49 0.47 -18.92
C HIS A 159 2.44 0.88 -19.97
N PRO A 160 1.24 1.31 -19.57
CA PRO A 160 0.31 1.93 -20.51
C PRO A 160 0.93 3.21 -21.10
N GLU A 161 0.57 3.56 -22.34
CA GLU A 161 1.21 4.59 -23.19
C GLU A 161 1.43 5.95 -22.51
N MET A 162 0.68 6.29 -21.46
CA MET A 162 0.81 7.56 -20.74
C MET A 162 1.50 7.46 -19.37
N SER A 163 1.93 6.28 -18.94
CA SER A 163 2.52 6.11 -17.60
C SER A 163 4.05 6.16 -17.64
N ARG A 164 4.64 7.11 -16.89
CA ARG A 164 6.11 7.19 -16.70
C ARG A 164 6.65 6.17 -15.70
N LYS A 165 5.79 5.59 -14.86
CA LYS A 165 6.16 4.61 -13.82
C LYS A 165 5.37 3.33 -14.05
N PRO A 166 5.96 2.15 -13.77
CA PRO A 166 5.24 0.89 -13.89
C PRO A 166 4.06 0.87 -12.89
N ILE A 167 2.89 0.50 -13.38
CA ILE A 167 1.70 0.29 -12.57
C ILE A 167 1.66 -1.18 -12.18
N LYS A 168 1.91 -1.48 -10.90
CA LYS A 168 1.92 -2.84 -10.36
C LYS A 168 0.58 -3.25 -9.72
N PHE A 169 -0.37 -2.31 -9.58
CA PHE A 169 -1.65 -2.53 -8.90
C PHE A 169 -2.81 -2.02 -9.77
N PHE A 170 -3.77 -2.90 -10.00
CA PHE A 170 -5.00 -2.60 -10.74
C PHE A 170 -6.20 -2.86 -9.83
N ASP A 171 -6.95 -1.81 -9.55
CA ASP A 171 -8.21 -1.88 -8.81
C ASP A 171 -9.37 -2.00 -9.81
N LEU A 172 -9.93 -3.20 -9.91
CA LEU A 172 -11.02 -3.55 -10.82
C LEU A 172 -12.37 -3.68 -10.09
N ARG A 173 -12.48 -3.18 -8.85
CA ARG A 173 -13.67 -3.36 -8.02
C ARG A 173 -14.87 -2.54 -8.47
N ASN A 174 -14.67 -1.46 -9.22
CA ASN A 174 -15.70 -0.53 -9.66
C ASN A 174 -15.89 -0.50 -11.19
N ASN A 175 -15.43 -1.54 -11.86
CA ASN A 175 -15.61 -1.70 -13.31
C ASN A 175 -16.73 -2.70 -13.63
#